data_c9a69375cc435e0786a997ba42b2b87c
#
_entry.id   c9a69375cc435e0786a997ba42b2b87c
#
_cell.length_a   1.000
_cell.length_b   1.000
_cell.length_c   1.000
_cell.angle_alpha   90.00
_cell.angle_beta   90.00
_cell.angle_gamma   90.00
#
_symmetry.space_group_name_H-M   'P 1'
#
loop_
_entity.id
_entity.type
_entity.pdbx_description
1 polymer ?
#
loop_
_entity_poly.entity_id
_entity_poly.type
_entity_poly.pdbx_seq_one_letter_code
_entity_poly.pdbx_strand_id
1 'polypeptide(L)' 'MQNWLLLTYKVPPEPARKRVALWRKLKGMGAVYLQSGVCMLPKSDDHVRRLKILENEVAGMGGEAVILETVALDR' A
#
# COMPACT_ATOMS: atom_id res chain seq x y z
N MET A 1 -1.35 -18.83 11.67
CA MET A 1 -1.70 -18.21 10.40
C MET A 1 -1.21 -16.79 10.33
N GLN A 2 -0.67 -16.40 9.18
CA GLN A 2 -0.14 -15.08 9.00
C GLN A 2 -1.24 -14.14 8.48
N ASN A 3 -1.47 -13.04 9.19
CA ASN A 3 -2.37 -12.01 8.69
C ASN A 3 -1.59 -11.03 7.84
N TRP A 4 -2.21 -10.56 6.79
CA TRP A 4 -1.61 -9.66 5.84
C TRP A 4 -2.45 -8.41 5.68
N LEU A 5 -1.79 -7.34 5.30
CA LEU A 5 -2.48 -6.11 4.89
C LEU A 5 -2.41 -6.05 3.38
N LEU A 6 -3.54 -5.80 2.77
CA LEU A 6 -3.64 -5.62 1.33
C LEU A 6 -3.95 -4.15 1.07
N LEU A 7 -3.10 -3.50 0.31
CA LEU A 7 -3.30 -2.11 -0.07
C LEU A 7 -3.58 -2.05 -1.55
N THR A 8 -4.71 -1.46 -1.91
CA THR A 8 -5.00 -1.12 -3.29
C THR A 8 -5.04 0.40 -3.40
N TYR A 9 -4.45 0.94 -4.46
CA TYR A 9 -4.45 2.37 -4.62
C TYR A 9 -4.45 2.75 -6.08
N LYS A 10 -4.96 3.93 -6.33
CA LYS A 10 -5.00 4.53 -7.65
C LYS A 10 -4.60 5.98 -7.50
N VAL A 11 -3.60 6.41 -8.23
CA VAL A 11 -3.11 7.80 -8.17
C VAL A 11 -3.04 8.34 -9.59
N PRO A 12 -3.21 9.67 -9.73
CA PRO A 12 -3.06 10.28 -11.05
C PRO A 12 -1.66 10.02 -11.60
N PRO A 13 -1.51 9.82 -12.91
CA PRO A 13 -0.20 9.58 -13.51
C PRO A 13 0.72 10.80 -13.44
N GLU A 14 0.16 11.97 -13.25
CA GLU A 14 0.93 13.22 -13.18
C GLU A 14 0.75 13.90 -11.83
N PRO A 15 1.81 14.39 -11.20
CA PRO A 15 3.22 14.28 -11.64
C PRO A 15 3.78 12.90 -11.28
N ALA A 16 4.57 12.36 -12.18
CA ALA A 16 5.12 11.00 -12.02
C ALA A 16 5.96 10.85 -10.76
N ARG A 17 6.65 11.92 -10.34
CA ARG A 17 7.53 11.85 -9.17
C ARG A 17 6.77 11.50 -7.88
N LYS A 18 5.52 11.94 -7.75
CA LYS A 18 4.74 11.60 -6.57
C LYS A 18 4.37 10.13 -6.55
N ARG A 19 4.03 9.59 -7.72
CA ARG A 19 3.72 8.18 -7.85
C ARG A 19 4.95 7.32 -7.56
N VAL A 20 6.11 7.73 -8.07
CA VAL A 20 7.37 7.02 -7.83
C VAL A 20 7.76 7.09 -6.35
N ALA A 21 7.56 8.25 -5.70
CA ALA A 21 7.86 8.38 -4.28
C ALA A 21 7.00 7.45 -3.44
N LEU A 22 5.72 7.33 -3.77
CA LEU A 22 4.82 6.41 -3.08
C LEU A 22 5.29 4.96 -3.25
N TRP A 23 5.63 4.58 -4.47
CA TRP A 23 6.12 3.24 -4.76
C TRP A 23 7.39 2.92 -3.96
N ARG A 24 8.32 3.88 -3.89
CA ARG A 24 9.56 3.70 -3.14
C ARG A 24 9.30 3.51 -1.65
N LYS A 25 8.35 4.27 -1.08
CA LYS A 25 8.00 4.12 0.33
C LYS A 25 7.46 2.72 0.61
N LEU A 26 6.58 2.24 -0.25
CA LEU A 26 5.99 0.92 -0.08
C LEU A 26 7.05 -0.16 -0.23
N LYS A 27 7.91 -0.05 -1.22
CA LYS A 27 9.00 -1.02 -1.40
C LYS A 27 9.94 -1.00 -0.20
N GLY A 28 10.22 0.19 0.35
CA GLY A 28 11.06 0.32 1.53
C GLY A 28 10.45 -0.29 2.78
N MET A 29 9.13 -0.43 2.82
CA MET A 29 8.44 -1.09 3.92
C MET A 29 8.41 -2.62 3.75
N GLY A 30 8.87 -3.12 2.64
CA GLY A 30 8.84 -4.55 2.36
C GLY A 30 7.58 -5.02 1.64
N ALA A 31 6.86 -4.09 1.01
CA ALA A 31 5.64 -4.47 0.30
C ALA A 31 5.95 -5.36 -0.89
N VAL A 32 5.13 -6.38 -1.08
CA VAL A 32 5.20 -7.27 -2.23
C VAL A 32 4.08 -6.86 -3.18
N TYR A 33 4.43 -6.48 -4.39
CA TYR A 33 3.43 -6.07 -5.37
C TYR A 33 2.86 -7.29 -6.09
N LEU A 34 1.53 -7.35 -6.10
CA LEU A 34 0.82 -8.39 -6.84
C LEU A 34 0.55 -7.92 -8.26
N GLN A 35 0.29 -6.64 -8.40
CA GLN A 35 0.13 -5.98 -9.68
C GLN A 35 0.22 -4.47 -9.41
N SER A 36 0.17 -3.68 -10.47
CA SER A 36 0.24 -2.23 -10.34
C SER A 36 -0.89 -1.74 -9.42
N GLY A 37 -0.51 -1.00 -8.39
CA GLY A 37 -1.49 -0.46 -7.45
C GLY A 37 -2.04 -1.46 -6.45
N VAL A 38 -1.49 -2.67 -6.40
CA VAL A 38 -1.96 -3.70 -5.45
C VAL A 38 -0.74 -4.34 -4.80
N CYS A 39 -0.60 -4.16 -3.50
CA CYS A 39 0.54 -4.74 -2.79
C CYS A 39 0.13 -5.28 -1.43
N MET A 40 0.99 -6.12 -0.87
CA MET A 40 0.76 -6.78 0.41
C MET A 40 1.92 -6.58 1.35
N LEU A 41 1.58 -6.53 2.64
CA LEU A 41 2.55 -6.43 3.73
C LEU A 41 2.10 -7.34 4.85
N PRO A 42 3.04 -7.96 5.59
CA PRO A 42 2.65 -8.64 6.82
C PRO A 42 1.98 -7.66 7.76
N LYS A 43 0.93 -8.10 8.44
CA LYS A 43 0.26 -7.23 9.38
C LYS A 43 1.14 -6.99 10.60
N SER A 44 1.27 -5.71 10.99
CA SER A 44 1.88 -5.30 12.25
C SER A 44 1.28 -3.94 12.58
N ASP A 45 1.35 -3.56 13.84
CA ASP A 45 0.84 -2.25 14.25
C ASP A 45 1.57 -1.13 13.52
N ASP A 46 2.88 -1.31 13.32
CA ASP A 46 3.68 -0.33 12.59
C ASP A 46 3.22 -0.19 11.14
N HIS A 47 2.99 -1.32 10.47
CA HIS A 47 2.54 -1.30 9.08
C HIS A 47 1.15 -0.69 8.96
N VAL A 48 0.24 -1.01 9.89
CA VAL A 48 -1.10 -0.41 9.88
C VAL A 48 -0.99 1.10 9.98
N ARG A 49 -0.19 1.59 10.92
CA ARG A 49 -0.02 3.03 11.11
C ARG A 49 0.56 3.69 9.86
N ARG A 50 1.60 3.10 9.30
CA ARG A 50 2.26 3.67 8.11
C ARG A 50 1.35 3.66 6.90
N LEU A 51 0.57 2.59 6.72
CA LEU A 51 -0.35 2.52 5.58
C LEU A 51 -1.46 3.56 5.70
N LYS A 52 -1.92 3.85 6.93
CA LYS A 52 -2.92 4.89 7.11
C LYS A 52 -2.37 6.26 6.76
N ILE A 53 -1.10 6.51 7.06
CA ILE A 53 -0.45 7.75 6.65
C ILE A 53 -0.38 7.83 5.13
N LEU A 54 0.00 6.72 4.47
CA LEU A 54 0.07 6.67 3.02
C LEU A 54 -1.30 6.86 2.38
N GLU A 55 -2.34 6.32 3.00
CA GLU A 55 -3.71 6.51 2.52
C GLU A 55 -4.06 7.99 2.46
N ASN A 56 -3.69 8.74 3.49
CA ASN A 56 -3.91 10.18 3.50
C ASN A 56 -3.08 10.89 2.42
N GLU A 57 -1.85 10.44 2.21
CA GLU A 57 -1.01 11.00 1.15
C GLU A 57 -1.62 10.76 -0.23
N VAL A 58 -2.14 9.55 -0.44
CA VAL A 58 -2.79 9.21 -1.70
C VAL A 58 -4.02 10.10 -1.93
N ALA A 59 -4.82 10.29 -0.88
CA ALA A 59 -5.98 11.18 -0.98
C ALA A 59 -5.55 12.60 -1.33
N GLY A 60 -4.43 13.07 -0.74
CA GLY A 60 -3.89 14.39 -1.03
C GLY A 60 -3.39 14.54 -2.45
N MET A 61 -3.07 13.46 -3.12
CA MET A 61 -2.67 13.46 -4.53
C MET A 61 -3.87 13.42 -5.47
N GLY A 62 -5.08 13.34 -4.93
CA GLY A 62 -6.27 13.16 -5.74
C GLY A 62 -6.54 11.72 -6.10
N GLY A 63 -5.93 10.80 -5.38
CA GLY A 63 -6.11 9.37 -5.62
C GLY A 63 -7.03 8.72 -4.60
N GLU A 64 -7.11 7.41 -4.68
CA GLU A 64 -7.92 6.60 -3.77
C GLU A 64 -7.10 5.42 -3.29
N ALA A 65 -7.32 5.01 -2.05
CA ALA A 65 -6.64 3.85 -1.50
C ALA A 65 -7.60 3.09 -0.59
N VAL A 66 -7.45 1.77 -0.57
CA VAL A 66 -8.22 0.91 0.33
C VAL A 66 -7.23 -0.01 1.01
N ILE A 67 -7.35 -0.13 2.33
CA ILE A 67 -6.52 -1.03 3.14
C ILE A 67 -7.42 -2.13 3.67
N LEU A 68 -7.05 -3.37 3.40
CA LEU A 68 -7.79 -4.53 3.87
C LEU A 68 -6.86 -5.42 4.68
N GLU A 69 -7.43 -6.05 5.69
CA GLU A 69 -6.73 -7.10 6.42
C GLU A 69 -7.22 -8.43 5.87
N THR A 70 -6.28 -9.33 5.61
CA THR A 70 -6.62 -10.60 5.02
C THR A 70 -5.72 -11.68 5.58
N VAL A 71 -6.09 -12.92 5.33
CA VAL A 71 -5.32 -14.08 5.76
C VAL A 71 -4.86 -14.83 4.52
N ALA A 72 -3.54 -15.02 4.41
CA ALA A 72 -3.01 -15.78 3.29
C ALA A 72 -3.37 -17.24 3.44
N LEU A 73 -3.77 -17.85 2.35
CA LEU A 73 -4.06 -19.27 2.33
C LEU A 73 -2.75 -20.03 2.13
N ASP A 74 -2.56 -21.04 2.92
CA ASP A 74 -1.44 -21.95 2.72
C ASP A 74 -1.75 -22.89 1.58
N ARG A 75 -0.71 -23.36 0.94
CA ARG A 75 -0.85 -24.27 -0.21
C ARG A 75 -0.29 -25.62 0.09
#